data_7386578e67c8d7f45773ec40a443c96e
#
_entry.id   7386578e67c8d7f45773ec40a443c96e
#
_cell.length_a   1.000
_cell.length_b   1.000
_cell.length_c   1.000
_cell.angle_alpha   90.00
_cell.angle_beta   90.00
_cell.angle_gamma   90.00
#
_symmetry.space_group_name_H-M   'P 1'
#
loop_
_entity.id
_entity.type
_entity.pdbx_description
1 polymer ?
#
loop_
_entity_poly.entity_id
_entity_poly.type
_entity_poly.pdbx_seq_one_letter_code
_entity_poly.pdbx_strand_id
1 'polypeptide(L)'
;VVFDISAYVLDDVQGIVDILEGRIGHYVFASSTVVYGASDILPIAEDFPLDSTEYQSQYGRDKIICEKYLMDLHRKTRFPVTIARFSMVFGPDNNLIDREQRMFTRLLKGREVLIPGRGTTLGQVGHVDDEARALRLMAMNPRTFGEIYNITGKDYFSDEGYVDTCAEVLGINP
;
A
#
# COMPACT_ATOMS: atom_id res chain seq x y z
N VAL A 1 -9.94 9.82 -16.16
CA VAL A 1 -9.49 8.98 -15.04
C VAL A 1 -9.25 9.85 -13.82
N VAL A 2 -9.58 9.34 -12.65
CA VAL A 2 -9.21 9.91 -11.35
C VAL A 2 -8.35 8.89 -10.62
N PHE A 3 -7.19 9.33 -10.14
CA PHE A 3 -6.36 8.59 -9.20
C PHE A 3 -6.60 9.19 -7.82
N ASP A 4 -7.35 8.51 -7.00
CA ASP A 4 -7.59 8.93 -5.63
C ASP A 4 -6.52 8.32 -4.71
N ILE A 5 -5.49 9.12 -4.46
CA ILE A 5 -4.36 8.77 -3.60
C ILE A 5 -4.44 9.45 -2.23
N SER A 6 -5.50 10.19 -1.97
CA SER A 6 -5.64 11.04 -0.78
C SER A 6 -6.79 10.69 0.15
N ALA A 7 -7.80 9.95 -0.31
CA ALA A 7 -8.92 9.58 0.54
C ALA A 7 -8.51 8.55 1.61
N TYR A 8 -8.83 8.83 2.85
CA TYR A 8 -8.53 7.98 4.01
C TYR A 8 -9.77 7.30 4.57
N VAL A 9 -10.90 7.98 4.58
CA VAL A 9 -12.15 7.53 5.18
C VAL A 9 -13.27 7.45 4.14
N LEU A 10 -14.35 6.76 4.50
CA LEU A 10 -15.48 6.54 3.61
C LEU A 10 -16.11 7.84 3.09
N ASP A 11 -16.23 8.85 3.93
CA ASP A 11 -16.84 10.14 3.56
C ASP A 11 -16.05 10.84 2.44
N ASP A 12 -14.71 10.72 2.44
CA ASP A 12 -13.86 11.27 1.38
C ASP A 12 -14.20 10.59 0.04
N VAL A 13 -14.29 9.25 0.04
CA VAL A 13 -14.58 8.46 -1.14
C VAL A 13 -16.00 8.75 -1.66
N GLN A 14 -16.99 8.77 -0.77
CA GLN A 14 -18.40 9.04 -1.14
C GLN A 14 -18.54 10.42 -1.75
N GLY A 15 -17.94 11.45 -1.13
CA GLY A 15 -18.00 12.81 -1.65
C GLY A 15 -17.46 12.95 -3.07
N ILE A 16 -16.38 12.23 -3.41
CA ILE A 16 -15.85 12.20 -4.77
C ILE A 16 -16.75 11.39 -5.71
N VAL A 17 -17.21 10.23 -5.29
CA VAL A 17 -18.10 9.38 -6.09
C VAL A 17 -19.39 10.10 -6.46
N ASP A 18 -20.04 10.78 -5.51
CA ASP A 18 -21.29 11.52 -5.73
C ASP A 18 -21.14 12.60 -6.81
N ILE A 19 -19.98 13.26 -6.85
CA ILE A 19 -19.66 14.28 -7.86
C ILE A 19 -19.39 13.65 -9.24
N LEU A 20 -18.76 12.48 -9.26
CA LEU A 20 -18.20 11.86 -10.47
C LEU A 20 -19.10 10.81 -11.10
N GLU A 21 -20.13 10.32 -10.41
CA GLU A 21 -21.01 9.27 -10.94
C GLU A 21 -21.62 9.69 -12.28
N GLY A 22 -21.53 8.82 -13.27
CA GLY A 22 -21.95 9.08 -14.65
C GLY A 22 -21.05 10.05 -15.43
N ARG A 23 -19.99 10.59 -14.84
CA ARG A 23 -19.07 11.55 -15.47
C ARG A 23 -17.63 11.08 -15.57
N ILE A 24 -17.33 9.92 -14.99
CA ILE A 24 -15.98 9.38 -14.91
C ILE A 24 -15.82 8.16 -15.81
N GLY A 25 -14.69 8.07 -16.49
CA GLY A 25 -14.34 6.87 -17.27
C GLY A 25 -13.55 5.84 -16.46
N HIS A 26 -12.89 6.22 -15.39
CA HIS A 26 -12.17 5.32 -14.49
C HIS A 26 -11.82 5.99 -13.17
N TYR A 27 -12.04 5.27 -12.08
CA TYR A 27 -11.65 5.65 -10.71
C TYR A 27 -10.66 4.62 -10.16
N VAL A 28 -9.43 5.04 -9.90
CA VAL A 28 -8.39 4.19 -9.31
C VAL A 28 -8.17 4.62 -7.87
N PHE A 29 -8.53 3.76 -6.93
CA PHE A 29 -8.44 4.02 -5.49
C PHE A 29 -7.12 3.46 -4.93
N ALA A 30 -6.33 4.31 -4.31
CA ALA A 30 -5.14 3.90 -3.57
C ALA A 30 -5.54 3.33 -2.20
N SER A 31 -5.51 2.02 -2.09
CA SER A 31 -5.63 1.29 -0.84
C SER A 31 -4.25 0.88 -0.32
N SER A 32 -4.18 -0.04 0.61
CA SER A 32 -2.94 -0.46 1.22
C SER A 32 -2.98 -1.95 1.57
N THR A 33 -1.84 -2.62 1.52
CA THR A 33 -1.69 -3.99 2.02
C THR A 33 -1.93 -4.13 3.53
N VAL A 34 -2.03 -3.02 4.26
CA VAL A 34 -2.43 -3.02 5.69
C VAL A 34 -3.82 -3.63 5.92
N VAL A 35 -4.64 -3.74 4.88
CA VAL A 35 -5.97 -4.38 4.96
C VAL A 35 -5.89 -5.87 5.30
N TYR A 36 -4.74 -6.49 5.11
CA TYR A 36 -4.49 -7.88 5.49
C TYR A 36 -4.03 -7.99 6.94
N GLY A 37 -4.38 -9.08 7.59
CA GLY A 37 -3.81 -9.47 8.87
C GLY A 37 -2.43 -10.11 8.73
N ALA A 38 -1.75 -10.28 9.85
CA ALA A 38 -0.54 -11.09 9.90
C ALA A 38 -0.84 -12.53 9.44
N SER A 39 0.06 -13.11 8.65
CA SER A 39 -0.12 -14.45 8.09
C SER A 39 1.21 -15.17 7.94
N ASP A 40 1.18 -16.47 8.24
CA ASP A 40 2.27 -17.40 7.91
C ASP A 40 2.12 -17.99 6.50
N ILE A 41 1.04 -17.65 5.78
CA ILE A 41 0.78 -18.10 4.41
C ILE A 41 1.25 -17.03 3.44
N LEU A 42 2.22 -17.37 2.60
CA LEU A 42 2.81 -16.49 1.60
C LEU A 42 2.85 -17.16 0.22
N PRO A 43 2.72 -16.42 -0.88
CA PRO A 43 2.40 -14.99 -0.93
C PRO A 43 0.94 -14.69 -0.55
N ILE A 44 0.68 -13.49 -0.02
CA ILE A 44 -0.68 -13.00 0.21
C ILE A 44 -1.24 -12.52 -1.13
N ALA A 45 -2.24 -13.23 -1.64
CA ALA A 45 -2.95 -12.86 -2.87
C ALA A 45 -4.11 -11.89 -2.58
N GLU A 46 -4.69 -11.30 -3.62
CA GLU A 46 -5.72 -10.26 -3.49
C GLU A 46 -7.04 -10.78 -2.91
N ASP A 47 -7.31 -12.08 -3.02
CA ASP A 47 -8.46 -12.77 -2.45
C ASP A 47 -8.24 -13.24 -1.01
N PHE A 48 -7.05 -13.00 -0.43
CA PHE A 48 -6.78 -13.32 0.96
C PHE A 48 -7.73 -12.57 1.90
N PRO A 49 -8.18 -13.20 3.01
CA PRO A 49 -9.11 -12.58 3.94
C PRO A 49 -8.60 -11.24 4.49
N LEU A 50 -9.48 -10.23 4.49
CA LEU A 50 -9.18 -8.95 5.12
C LEU A 50 -9.20 -9.09 6.65
N ASP A 51 -8.32 -8.34 7.32
CA ASP A 51 -8.23 -8.37 8.77
C ASP A 51 -9.47 -7.75 9.43
N SER A 52 -10.21 -8.59 10.14
CA SER A 52 -11.38 -8.19 10.92
C SER A 52 -11.14 -8.24 12.43
N THR A 53 -9.89 -8.42 12.86
CA THR A 53 -9.54 -8.53 14.28
C THR A 53 -9.56 -7.16 14.98
N GLU A 54 -9.62 -7.19 16.31
CA GLU A 54 -9.52 -5.97 17.12
C GLU A 54 -8.15 -5.29 17.03
N TYR A 55 -7.12 -6.01 16.58
CA TYR A 55 -5.75 -5.52 16.43
C TYR A 55 -5.53 -4.71 15.14
N GLN A 56 -6.48 -4.77 14.19
CA GLN A 56 -6.37 -3.97 12.96
C GLN A 56 -6.32 -2.47 13.29
N SER A 57 -5.42 -1.75 12.65
CA SER A 57 -5.30 -0.31 12.80
C SER A 57 -6.57 0.42 12.32
N GLN A 58 -6.83 1.62 12.85
CA GLN A 58 -7.95 2.43 12.36
C GLN A 58 -7.81 2.70 10.85
N TYR A 59 -6.60 3.02 10.41
CA TYR A 59 -6.30 3.22 8.98
C TYR A 59 -6.66 1.99 8.13
N GLY A 60 -6.29 0.78 8.59
CA GLY A 60 -6.64 -0.45 7.87
C GLY A 60 -8.14 -0.70 7.85
N ARG A 61 -8.85 -0.47 8.96
CA ARG A 61 -10.32 -0.55 9.02
C ARG A 61 -10.98 0.40 8.04
N ASP A 62 -10.53 1.65 7.98
CA ASP A 62 -11.09 2.67 7.10
C ASP A 62 -10.86 2.30 5.63
N LYS A 63 -9.66 1.83 5.27
CA LYS A 63 -9.39 1.34 3.90
C LYS A 63 -10.28 0.15 3.53
N ILE A 64 -10.49 -0.81 4.45
CA ILE A 64 -11.40 -1.95 4.23
C ILE A 64 -12.83 -1.48 3.97
N ILE A 65 -13.31 -0.49 4.70
CA ILE A 65 -14.65 0.08 4.52
C ILE A 65 -14.76 0.75 3.15
N CYS A 66 -13.77 1.54 2.75
CA CYS A 66 -13.72 2.19 1.43
C CYS A 66 -13.73 1.16 0.29
N GLU A 67 -12.89 0.11 0.38
CA GLU A 67 -12.85 -0.95 -0.62
C GLU A 67 -14.20 -1.65 -0.76
N LYS A 68 -14.82 -2.04 0.35
CA LYS A 68 -16.14 -2.69 0.34
C LYS A 68 -17.18 -1.82 -0.33
N TYR A 69 -17.24 -0.53 0.01
CA TYR A 69 -18.14 0.42 -0.61
C TYR A 69 -17.94 0.51 -2.13
N LEU A 70 -16.71 0.70 -2.58
CA LEU A 70 -16.39 0.85 -4.00
C LEU A 70 -16.67 -0.43 -4.81
N MET A 71 -16.35 -1.59 -4.26
CA MET A 71 -16.63 -2.87 -4.90
C MET A 71 -18.14 -3.19 -4.94
N ASP A 72 -18.89 -2.81 -3.89
CA ASP A 72 -20.35 -2.90 -3.90
C ASP A 72 -20.98 -1.98 -4.94
N LEU A 73 -20.47 -0.76 -5.05
CA LEU A 73 -20.91 0.20 -6.06
C LEU A 73 -20.66 -0.35 -7.47
N HIS A 74 -19.45 -0.89 -7.72
CA HIS A 74 -19.16 -1.53 -9.00
C HIS A 74 -20.13 -2.67 -9.32
N ARG A 75 -20.40 -3.55 -8.36
CA ARG A 75 -21.34 -4.67 -8.55
C ARG A 75 -22.75 -4.21 -8.91
N LYS A 76 -23.22 -3.13 -8.28
CA LYS A 76 -24.58 -2.60 -8.45
C LYS A 76 -24.76 -1.76 -9.72
N THR A 77 -23.78 -0.92 -10.03
CA THR A 77 -23.93 0.14 -11.05
C THR A 77 -22.94 0.05 -12.21
N ARG A 78 -21.97 -0.86 -12.11
CA ARG A 78 -20.82 -0.94 -13.03
C ARG A 78 -19.93 0.31 -12.97
N PHE A 79 -19.92 1.01 -11.85
CA PHE A 79 -18.97 2.09 -11.61
C PHE A 79 -17.54 1.63 -11.92
N PRO A 80 -16.80 2.33 -12.79
CA PRO A 80 -15.52 1.83 -13.32
C PRO A 80 -14.38 2.05 -12.30
N VAL A 81 -14.31 1.22 -11.27
CA VAL A 81 -13.31 1.30 -10.21
C VAL A 81 -12.25 0.22 -10.32
N THR A 82 -11.02 0.57 -9.96
CA THR A 82 -9.91 -0.37 -9.68
C THR A 82 -9.34 -0.04 -8.32
N ILE A 83 -9.03 -1.04 -7.51
CA ILE A 83 -8.38 -0.89 -6.21
C ILE A 83 -6.92 -1.28 -6.32
N ALA A 84 -6.02 -0.39 -5.92
CA ALA A 84 -4.58 -0.63 -5.86
C ALA A 84 -4.14 -0.66 -4.40
N ARG A 85 -3.80 -1.84 -3.88
CA ARG A 85 -3.27 -2.04 -2.52
C ARG A 85 -1.76 -1.90 -2.55
N PHE A 86 -1.28 -0.76 -2.13
CA PHE A 86 0.16 -0.49 -2.07
C PHE A 86 0.79 -1.10 -0.82
N SER A 87 1.96 -1.70 -0.98
CA SER A 87 2.86 -1.99 0.13
C SER A 87 3.50 -0.68 0.64
N MET A 88 4.52 -0.75 1.46
CA MET A 88 5.26 0.44 1.89
C MET A 88 5.97 1.07 0.69
N VAL A 89 5.52 2.26 0.29
CA VAL A 89 6.11 3.02 -0.82
C VAL A 89 7.39 3.69 -0.38
N PHE A 90 8.46 3.59 -1.15
CA PHE A 90 9.70 4.31 -0.93
C PHE A 90 10.20 4.96 -2.23
N GLY A 91 11.14 5.87 -2.11
CA GLY A 91 11.76 6.53 -3.27
C GLY A 91 12.17 7.96 -2.98
N PRO A 92 12.69 8.68 -4.01
CA PRO A 92 13.05 10.07 -3.89
C PRO A 92 11.84 10.94 -3.52
N ASP A 93 12.12 12.09 -2.93
CA ASP A 93 11.13 13.09 -2.51
C ASP A 93 10.11 12.60 -1.46
N ASN A 94 10.44 11.52 -0.72
CA ASN A 94 9.63 11.09 0.40
C ASN A 94 9.61 12.17 1.49
N ASN A 95 8.43 12.75 1.73
CA ASN A 95 8.23 13.81 2.73
C ASN A 95 7.97 13.28 4.16
N LEU A 96 7.94 11.97 4.35
CA LEU A 96 7.78 11.34 5.67
C LEU A 96 9.14 11.27 6.36
N ILE A 97 9.47 12.31 7.12
CA ILE A 97 10.77 12.57 7.75
C ILE A 97 11.30 11.39 8.61
N ASP A 98 10.43 10.59 9.18
CA ASP A 98 10.79 9.55 10.15
C ASP A 98 10.84 8.11 9.59
N ARG A 99 10.83 7.93 8.28
CA ARG A 99 10.90 6.60 7.65
C ARG A 99 12.35 6.21 7.34
N GLU A 100 12.70 6.04 6.08
CA GLU A 100 14.02 5.55 5.65
C GLU A 100 15.16 6.46 6.12
N GLN A 101 14.96 7.76 6.11
CA GLN A 101 15.95 8.76 6.55
C GLN A 101 16.34 8.58 8.02
N ARG A 102 15.38 8.17 8.88
CA ARG A 102 15.66 7.89 10.28
C ARG A 102 16.58 6.68 10.43
N MET A 103 16.34 5.62 9.67
CA MET A 103 17.17 4.43 9.63
C MET A 103 18.60 4.80 9.21
N PHE A 104 18.77 5.42 8.05
CA PHE A 104 20.09 5.84 7.54
C PHE A 104 20.81 6.78 8.50
N THR A 105 20.10 7.74 9.10
CA THR A 105 20.70 8.67 10.07
C THR A 105 21.19 7.96 11.33
N ARG A 106 20.46 6.94 11.82
CA ARG A 106 20.89 6.15 12.99
C ARG A 106 22.13 5.34 12.68
N LEU A 107 22.12 4.63 11.55
CA LEU A 107 23.26 3.83 11.09
C LEU A 107 24.53 4.69 10.90
N LEU A 108 24.44 5.82 10.18
CA LEU A 108 25.57 6.72 9.97
C LEU A 108 26.14 7.32 11.26
N LYS A 109 25.32 7.44 12.31
CA LYS A 109 25.76 7.94 13.63
C LYS A 109 26.18 6.83 14.60
N GLY A 110 26.27 5.59 14.14
CA GLY A 110 26.57 4.42 14.98
C GLY A 110 25.57 4.25 16.14
N ARG A 111 24.31 4.59 15.93
CA ARG A 111 23.26 4.44 16.93
C ARG A 111 22.55 3.13 16.75
N GLU A 112 22.16 2.51 17.85
CA GLU A 112 21.37 1.28 17.84
C GLU A 112 20.09 1.43 17.00
N VAL A 113 19.78 0.40 16.20
CA VAL A 113 18.54 0.25 15.47
C VAL A 113 17.68 -0.79 16.18
N LEU A 114 16.44 -0.44 16.47
CA LEU A 114 15.50 -1.34 17.11
C LEU A 114 14.89 -2.27 16.05
N ILE A 115 15.15 -3.57 16.18
CA ILE A 115 14.57 -4.62 15.35
C ILE A 115 13.47 -5.32 16.17
N PRO A 116 12.20 -5.34 15.71
CA PRO A 116 11.12 -5.99 16.44
C PRO A 116 11.31 -7.50 16.57
N GLY A 117 11.02 -8.05 17.73
CA GLY A 117 11.02 -9.49 17.98
C GLY A 117 12.35 -10.15 17.65
N ARG A 118 12.33 -11.11 16.73
CA ARG A 118 13.51 -11.85 16.24
C ARG A 118 14.05 -11.32 14.93
N GLY A 119 13.49 -10.26 14.38
CA GLY A 119 13.89 -9.70 13.08
C GLY A 119 13.51 -10.55 11.87
N THR A 120 12.63 -11.53 12.04
CA THR A 120 12.29 -12.52 11.01
C THR A 120 10.98 -12.23 10.28
N THR A 121 10.27 -11.18 10.67
CA THR A 121 9.04 -10.76 9.96
C THR A 121 9.39 -10.34 8.54
N LEU A 122 8.63 -10.87 7.58
CA LEU A 122 8.86 -10.55 6.16
C LEU A 122 8.06 -9.31 5.75
N GLY A 123 8.72 -8.46 4.99
CA GLY A 123 8.15 -7.26 4.39
C GLY A 123 8.50 -7.13 2.91
N GLN A 124 7.73 -6.34 2.22
CA GLN A 124 8.00 -5.88 0.86
C GLN A 124 7.79 -4.37 0.78
N VAL A 125 8.55 -3.72 -0.10
CA VAL A 125 8.42 -2.29 -0.40
C VAL A 125 8.29 -2.10 -1.90
N GLY A 126 7.55 -1.07 -2.32
CA GLY A 126 7.43 -0.69 -3.71
C GLY A 126 8.17 0.63 -3.98
N HIS A 127 8.92 0.69 -5.09
CA HIS A 127 9.51 1.95 -5.52
C HIS A 127 8.43 2.85 -6.15
N VAL A 128 8.43 4.13 -5.79
CA VAL A 128 7.38 5.08 -6.20
C VAL A 128 7.19 5.16 -7.72
N ASP A 129 8.27 5.04 -8.51
CA ASP A 129 8.18 5.06 -9.98
C ASP A 129 7.47 3.81 -10.53
N ASP A 130 7.72 2.63 -9.94
CA ASP A 130 7.07 1.39 -10.35
C ASP A 130 5.59 1.40 -9.98
N GLU A 131 5.25 1.95 -8.83
CA GLU A 131 3.86 2.12 -8.39
C GLU A 131 3.10 3.11 -9.28
N ALA A 132 3.72 4.25 -9.59
CA ALA A 132 3.16 5.22 -10.55
C ALA A 132 2.99 4.61 -11.93
N ARG A 133 3.92 3.76 -12.37
CA ARG A 133 3.82 3.01 -13.62
C ARG A 133 2.64 2.03 -13.59
N ALA A 134 2.45 1.31 -12.48
CA ALA A 134 1.32 0.41 -12.31
C ALA A 134 -0.02 1.16 -12.42
N LEU A 135 -0.18 2.30 -11.73
CA LEU A 135 -1.35 3.16 -11.85
C LEU A 135 -1.61 3.59 -13.30
N ARG A 136 -0.55 3.97 -14.02
CA ARG A 136 -0.67 4.36 -15.44
C ARG A 136 -1.13 3.21 -16.34
N LEU A 137 -0.70 1.97 -16.06
CA LEU A 137 -1.11 0.79 -16.82
C LEU A 137 -2.57 0.40 -16.54
N MET A 138 -3.08 0.70 -15.35
CA MET A 138 -4.48 0.52 -14.99
C MET A 138 -5.38 1.57 -15.65
N ALA A 139 -4.87 2.79 -15.86
CA ALA A 139 -5.66 3.93 -16.33
C ALA A 139 -6.43 3.61 -17.62
N MET A 140 -7.77 3.77 -17.58
CA MET A 140 -8.69 3.53 -18.71
C MET A 140 -8.57 2.12 -19.31
N ASN A 141 -8.03 1.15 -18.59
CA ASN A 141 -7.97 -0.24 -19.01
C ASN A 141 -9.23 -1.00 -18.51
N PRO A 142 -10.16 -1.38 -19.42
CA PRO A 142 -11.39 -2.03 -18.99
C PRO A 142 -11.19 -3.39 -18.29
N ARG A 143 -10.02 -4.01 -18.46
CA ARG A 143 -9.69 -5.30 -17.81
C ARG A 143 -9.46 -5.14 -16.30
N THR A 144 -9.25 -3.91 -15.83
CA THR A 144 -9.00 -3.64 -14.42
C THR A 144 -10.25 -3.16 -13.68
N PHE A 145 -11.36 -2.93 -14.39
CA PHE A 145 -12.59 -2.46 -13.77
C PHE A 145 -13.23 -3.56 -12.90
N GLY A 146 -13.42 -3.23 -11.62
CA GLY A 146 -13.93 -4.16 -10.62
C GLY A 146 -12.87 -5.10 -10.07
N GLU A 147 -11.58 -4.85 -10.36
CA GLU A 147 -10.47 -5.67 -9.90
C GLU A 147 -9.68 -5.00 -8.78
N ILE A 148 -8.98 -5.83 -8.01
CA ILE A 148 -8.08 -5.43 -6.93
C ILE A 148 -6.70 -5.95 -7.27
N TYR A 149 -5.66 -5.12 -7.04
CA TYR A 149 -4.27 -5.49 -7.28
C TYR A 149 -3.40 -5.15 -6.08
N ASN A 150 -2.56 -6.08 -5.65
CA ASN A 150 -1.43 -5.80 -4.76
C ASN A 150 -0.30 -5.18 -5.58
N ILE A 151 0.14 -3.98 -5.19
CA ILE A 151 1.22 -3.25 -5.85
C ILE A 151 2.40 -3.19 -4.90
N THR A 152 3.49 -3.86 -5.27
CA THR A 152 4.70 -3.97 -4.44
C THR A 152 5.92 -4.24 -5.29
N GLY A 153 7.11 -4.12 -4.71
CA GLY A 153 8.36 -4.52 -5.33
C GLY A 153 8.46 -6.05 -5.49
N LYS A 154 9.41 -6.46 -6.28
CA LYS A 154 9.69 -7.88 -6.56
C LYS A 154 10.30 -8.62 -5.36
N ASP A 155 11.19 -7.91 -4.65
CA ASP A 155 12.00 -8.51 -3.61
C ASP A 155 11.34 -8.36 -2.24
N TYR A 156 11.58 -9.31 -1.37
CA TYR A 156 11.14 -9.31 0.03
C TYR A 156 12.35 -9.40 0.95
N PHE A 157 12.21 -8.93 2.17
CA PHE A 157 13.25 -8.91 3.19
C PHE A 157 12.68 -9.24 4.56
N SER A 158 13.54 -9.70 5.47
CA SER A 158 13.23 -9.72 6.89
C SER A 158 13.54 -8.36 7.53
N ASP A 159 13.00 -8.07 8.70
CA ASP A 159 13.30 -6.83 9.43
C ASP A 159 14.82 -6.66 9.64
N GLU A 160 15.52 -7.74 10.00
CA GLU A 160 16.98 -7.74 10.14
C GLU A 160 17.66 -7.49 8.79
N GLY A 161 17.25 -8.23 7.73
CA GLY A 161 17.81 -8.07 6.38
C GLY A 161 17.59 -6.68 5.78
N TYR A 162 16.53 -5.97 6.18
CA TYR A 162 16.33 -4.58 5.79
C TYR A 162 17.41 -3.66 6.39
N VAL A 163 17.73 -3.85 7.67
CA VAL A 163 18.79 -3.08 8.36
C VAL A 163 20.14 -3.38 7.73
N ASP A 164 20.45 -4.66 7.50
CA ASP A 164 21.70 -5.11 6.88
C ASP A 164 21.88 -4.51 5.50
N THR A 165 20.84 -4.56 4.66
CA THR A 165 20.87 -3.93 3.33
C THR A 165 21.11 -2.43 3.40
N CYS A 166 20.47 -1.73 4.33
CA CYS A 166 20.70 -0.29 4.54
C CYS A 166 22.14 -0.01 4.96
N ALA A 167 22.72 -0.83 5.83
CA ALA A 167 24.10 -0.69 6.27
C ALA A 167 25.09 -0.97 5.14
N GLU A 168 24.86 -2.01 4.35
CA GLU A 168 25.66 -2.35 3.17
C GLU A 168 25.69 -1.20 2.16
N VAL A 169 24.54 -0.61 1.83
CA VAL A 169 24.44 0.54 0.92
C VAL A 169 25.24 1.74 1.42
N LEU A 170 25.28 1.93 2.76
CA LEU A 170 26.07 2.99 3.39
C LEU A 170 27.55 2.66 3.53
N GLY A 171 27.98 1.43 3.24
CA GLY A 171 29.35 0.98 3.40
C GLY A 171 29.80 0.87 4.87
N ILE A 172 28.86 0.61 5.78
CA ILE A 172 29.10 0.45 7.22
C ILE A 172 28.73 -0.96 7.67
N ASN A 173 29.34 -1.38 8.78
CA ASN A 173 28.98 -2.66 9.41
C ASN A 173 27.88 -2.38 10.46
N PRO A 174 26.72 -3.03 10.40
CA PRO A 174 25.61 -2.79 11.31
C PRO A 174 25.89 -3.23 12.74
#